data_b4c8ce320f30e83da552a5968f17fe8b
#
_entry.id   b4c8ce320f30e83da552a5968f17fe8b
#
_cell.length_a   1.000
_cell.length_b   1.000
_cell.length_c   1.000
_cell.angle_alpha   90.00
_cell.angle_beta   90.00
_cell.angle_gamma   90.00
#
_symmetry.space_group_name_H-M   'P 1'
#
loop_
_entity.id
_entity.type
_entity.pdbx_description
1 polymer ?
#
loop_
_entity_poly.entity_id
_entity_poly.type
_entity_poly.pdbx_seq_one_letter_code
_entity_poly.pdbx_strand_id
1 'polypeptide(L)'
;FPLELRYAPPPRGVEAVGAIGNERVGVRREYLAHVARTVEETVAATEGSVLVFLPGVGEIETVRANLHLGDIPVLTLHGQLSAAEQDRALSPASGRRVILSTSIAESSLTVPGVSVVVDAGLAREPRFDAGHGLSSLVTVPAALARLEQRAGRAARTGPGIAVRVMDAVDVARRPAQSAPGIATQDLTDARLQVAAWGTPVEELALLDAPPAGTWEAAGQRLSSLGAIDEAGAATALGRTLASL
;
A
#
# COMPACT_ATOMS: atom_id res chain seq x y z
N PHE A 1 15.68 18.11 -2.39
CA PHE A 1 16.02 19.03 -1.29
C PHE A 1 16.43 18.22 -0.05
N PRO A 2 17.05 18.87 0.98
CA PRO A 2 17.39 18.20 2.25
C PRO A 2 16.17 17.62 2.91
N LEU A 3 16.31 16.41 3.46
CA LEU A 3 15.26 15.68 4.16
C LEU A 3 15.75 15.28 5.56
N GLU A 4 15.05 15.75 6.58
CA GLU A 4 15.28 15.34 7.96
C GLU A 4 14.40 14.12 8.28
N LEU A 5 15.00 13.04 8.77
CA LEU A 5 14.29 11.86 9.23
C LEU A 5 14.16 11.86 10.76
N ARG A 6 12.94 11.70 11.25
CA ARG A 6 12.60 11.56 12.66
C ARG A 6 11.89 10.23 12.90
N TYR A 7 11.97 9.74 14.13
CA TYR A 7 11.33 8.49 14.56
C TYR A 7 10.43 8.76 15.75
N ALA A 8 9.23 8.20 15.72
CA ALA A 8 8.23 8.28 16.78
C ALA A 8 7.71 6.88 17.12
N PRO A 9 8.53 6.04 17.79
CA PRO A 9 8.13 4.67 18.09
C PRO A 9 6.89 4.64 18.98
N PRO A 10 5.99 3.66 18.79
CA PRO A 10 4.86 3.48 19.69
C PRO A 10 5.34 3.10 21.11
N PRO A 11 4.53 3.34 22.14
CA PRO A 11 4.83 2.89 23.49
C PRO A 11 5.11 1.39 23.56
N ARG A 12 5.91 0.95 24.55
CA ARG A 12 6.22 -0.49 24.73
C ARG A 12 4.93 -1.31 24.83
N GLY A 13 4.88 -2.42 24.11
CA GLY A 13 3.74 -3.32 24.07
C GLY A 13 2.63 -2.93 23.07
N VAL A 14 2.74 -1.79 22.40
CA VAL A 14 1.82 -1.40 21.32
C VAL A 14 2.38 -1.88 19.99
N GLU A 15 1.82 -2.96 19.47
CA GLU A 15 2.14 -3.48 18.14
C GLU A 15 1.28 -2.79 17.08
N ALA A 16 1.84 -2.56 15.90
CA ALA A 16 1.11 -1.94 14.80
C ALA A 16 0.03 -2.87 14.21
N VAL A 17 0.36 -4.15 14.06
CA VAL A 17 -0.53 -5.17 13.47
C VAL A 17 -0.69 -6.32 14.45
N GLY A 18 -1.89 -6.82 14.58
CA GLY A 18 -2.20 -7.93 15.46
C GLY A 18 -3.62 -8.43 15.29
N ALA A 19 -4.04 -9.38 16.13
CA ALA A 19 -5.40 -9.88 16.12
C ALA A 19 -6.41 -8.79 16.45
N ILE A 20 -7.42 -8.65 15.60
CA ILE A 20 -8.59 -7.79 15.81
C ILE A 20 -9.81 -8.69 15.89
N GLY A 21 -10.40 -8.82 17.11
CA GLY A 21 -11.49 -9.78 17.34
C GLY A 21 -11.01 -11.22 17.18
N ASN A 22 -11.93 -12.14 16.91
CA ASN A 22 -11.66 -13.58 17.05
C ASN A 22 -10.83 -14.21 15.92
N GLU A 23 -10.64 -13.57 14.75
CA GLU A 23 -9.94 -14.22 13.61
C GLU A 23 -9.29 -13.30 12.59
N ARG A 24 -9.37 -11.99 12.75
CA ARG A 24 -8.82 -11.04 11.76
C ARG A 24 -7.53 -10.40 12.26
N VAL A 25 -6.51 -10.43 11.41
CA VAL A 25 -5.28 -9.65 11.63
C VAL A 25 -5.45 -8.28 10.97
N GLY A 26 -5.22 -7.22 11.72
CA GLY A 26 -5.33 -5.86 11.22
C GLY A 26 -4.56 -4.86 12.08
N VAL A 27 -4.72 -3.57 11.79
CA VAL A 27 -4.04 -2.51 12.54
C VAL A 27 -4.73 -2.28 13.87
N ARG A 28 -3.95 -2.27 14.96
CA ARG A 28 -4.47 -2.08 16.31
C ARG A 28 -4.92 -0.65 16.55
N ARG A 29 -6.02 -0.45 17.27
CA ARG A 29 -6.57 0.87 17.59
C ARG A 29 -5.59 1.73 18.40
N GLU A 30 -4.89 1.11 19.32
CA GLU A 30 -3.88 1.78 20.17
C GLU A 30 -2.73 2.33 19.32
N TYR A 31 -2.34 1.61 18.27
CA TYR A 31 -1.35 2.08 17.31
C TYR A 31 -1.88 3.27 16.49
N LEU A 32 -3.12 3.22 16.01
CA LEU A 32 -3.73 4.32 15.26
C LEU A 32 -3.93 5.57 16.14
N ALA A 33 -4.24 5.41 17.43
CA ALA A 33 -4.28 6.50 18.38
C ALA A 33 -2.88 7.13 18.59
N HIS A 34 -1.82 6.32 18.59
CA HIS A 34 -0.45 6.82 18.63
C HIS A 34 -0.09 7.56 17.34
N VAL A 35 -0.48 7.05 16.16
CA VAL A 35 -0.31 7.78 14.88
C VAL A 35 -1.00 9.14 14.94
N ALA A 36 -2.25 9.21 15.40
CA ALA A 36 -2.98 10.48 15.53
C ALA A 36 -2.23 11.47 16.42
N ARG A 37 -1.77 11.05 17.60
CA ARG A 37 -0.95 11.87 18.50
C ARG A 37 0.34 12.34 17.86
N THR A 38 1.05 11.46 17.16
CA THR A 38 2.28 11.82 16.41
C THR A 38 1.99 12.89 15.36
N VAL A 39 0.83 12.82 14.69
CA VAL A 39 0.39 13.85 13.73
C VAL A 39 0.18 15.18 14.46
N GLU A 40 -0.53 15.20 15.59
CA GLU A 40 -0.78 16.42 16.39
C GLU A 40 0.52 17.06 16.87
N GLU A 41 1.43 16.26 17.45
CA GLU A 41 2.76 16.72 17.89
C GLU A 41 3.59 17.26 16.72
N THR A 42 3.56 16.59 15.59
CA THR A 42 4.25 17.02 14.36
C THR A 42 3.67 18.33 13.83
N VAL A 43 2.34 18.45 13.82
CA VAL A 43 1.65 19.69 13.46
C VAL A 43 2.01 20.83 14.39
N ALA A 44 2.10 20.60 15.69
CA ALA A 44 2.48 21.64 16.67
C ALA A 44 3.95 22.07 16.54
N ALA A 45 4.84 21.17 16.13
CA ALA A 45 6.28 21.39 16.07
C ALA A 45 6.80 21.85 14.69
N THR A 46 5.97 21.92 13.66
CA THR A 46 6.39 22.24 12.29
C THR A 46 5.45 23.23 11.62
N GLU A 47 5.92 23.85 10.55
CA GLU A 47 5.11 24.67 9.64
C GLU A 47 4.86 23.91 8.33
N GLY A 48 3.88 24.35 7.54
CA GLY A 48 3.52 23.72 6.27
C GLY A 48 2.51 22.56 6.40
N SER A 49 2.09 22.05 5.27
CA SER A 49 1.10 20.96 5.19
C SER A 49 1.73 19.61 5.50
N VAL A 50 0.98 18.74 6.17
CA VAL A 50 1.39 17.40 6.59
C VAL A 50 0.67 16.35 5.75
N LEU A 51 1.43 15.44 5.14
CA LEU A 51 0.91 14.25 4.45
C LEU A 51 1.13 13.03 5.34
N VAL A 52 0.04 12.33 5.66
CA VAL A 52 0.07 11.14 6.53
C VAL A 52 -0.20 9.90 5.71
N PHE A 53 0.71 8.95 5.71
CA PHE A 53 0.53 7.66 5.04
C PHE A 53 -0.05 6.60 5.97
N LEU A 54 -1.20 6.04 5.56
CA LEU A 54 -1.96 5.02 6.26
C LEU A 54 -2.27 3.85 5.30
N PRO A 55 -2.42 2.61 5.78
CA PRO A 55 -2.56 1.45 4.90
C PRO A 55 -3.92 1.39 4.19
N GLY A 56 -4.98 1.96 4.74
CA GLY A 56 -6.31 1.86 4.15
C GLY A 56 -7.30 2.89 4.66
N VAL A 57 -8.51 2.87 4.07
CA VAL A 57 -9.59 3.83 4.36
C VAL A 57 -10.08 3.71 5.81
N GLY A 58 -10.21 2.48 6.34
CA GLY A 58 -10.63 2.27 7.72
C GLY A 58 -9.66 2.88 8.73
N GLU A 59 -8.35 2.79 8.47
CA GLU A 59 -7.31 3.39 9.28
C GLU A 59 -7.30 4.92 9.13
N ILE A 60 -7.57 5.45 7.93
CA ILE A 60 -7.75 6.89 7.69
C ILE A 60 -8.90 7.43 8.56
N GLU A 61 -10.07 6.80 8.52
CA GLU A 61 -11.23 7.27 9.31
C GLU A 61 -10.98 7.14 10.82
N THR A 62 -10.29 6.08 11.25
CA THR A 62 -9.93 5.91 12.66
C THR A 62 -8.97 6.99 13.13
N VAL A 63 -7.91 7.30 12.37
CA VAL A 63 -6.98 8.38 12.71
C VAL A 63 -7.69 9.72 12.67
N ARG A 64 -8.50 9.99 11.64
CA ARG A 64 -9.28 11.22 11.50
C ARG A 64 -10.17 11.49 12.69
N ALA A 65 -10.86 10.46 13.20
CA ALA A 65 -11.74 10.56 14.36
C ALA A 65 -10.99 10.84 15.68
N ASN A 66 -9.68 10.58 15.74
CA ASN A 66 -8.83 10.82 16.90
C ASN A 66 -7.97 12.09 16.79
N LEU A 67 -8.07 12.87 15.70
CA LEU A 67 -7.30 14.09 15.50
C LEU A 67 -8.04 15.31 16.06
N HIS A 68 -7.33 16.15 16.84
CA HIS A 68 -7.82 17.39 17.42
C HIS A 68 -6.89 18.53 16.99
N LEU A 69 -7.10 19.09 15.80
CA LEU A 69 -6.20 20.06 15.16
C LEU A 69 -6.78 21.49 15.08
N GLY A 70 -7.85 21.77 15.82
CA GLY A 70 -8.52 23.07 15.80
C GLY A 70 -8.99 23.43 14.38
N ASP A 71 -8.57 24.60 13.89
CA ASP A 71 -9.00 25.14 12.60
C ASP A 71 -8.20 24.58 11.40
N ILE A 72 -7.25 23.68 11.63
CA ILE A 72 -6.45 23.11 10.53
C ILE A 72 -7.30 22.06 9.77
N PRO A 73 -7.55 22.25 8.47
CA PRO A 73 -8.35 21.31 7.68
C PRO A 73 -7.68 19.94 7.61
N VAL A 74 -8.47 18.88 7.85
CA VAL A 74 -8.08 17.48 7.64
C VAL A 74 -8.80 16.93 6.42
N LEU A 75 -8.04 16.62 5.37
CA LEU A 75 -8.51 16.06 4.11
C LEU A 75 -8.12 14.59 4.01
N THR A 76 -8.88 13.82 3.25
CA THR A 76 -8.56 12.42 2.94
C THR A 76 -8.19 12.27 1.46
N LEU A 77 -7.30 11.31 1.15
CA LEU A 77 -6.87 11.02 -0.22
C LEU A 77 -6.70 9.51 -0.42
N HIS A 78 -7.64 8.90 -1.12
CA HIS A 78 -7.63 7.47 -1.44
C HIS A 78 -8.41 7.18 -2.74
N GLY A 79 -8.20 6.01 -3.33
CA GLY A 79 -8.75 5.67 -4.66
C GLY A 79 -10.27 5.50 -4.73
N GLN A 80 -10.98 5.46 -3.59
CA GLN A 80 -12.46 5.35 -3.56
C GLN A 80 -13.15 6.71 -3.56
N LEU A 81 -12.40 7.83 -3.47
CA LEU A 81 -12.96 9.17 -3.56
C LEU A 81 -13.36 9.49 -4.99
N SER A 82 -14.39 10.32 -5.14
CA SER A 82 -14.72 10.93 -6.42
C SER A 82 -13.57 11.82 -6.92
N ALA A 83 -13.50 12.06 -8.23
CA ALA A 83 -12.49 12.94 -8.81
C ALA A 83 -12.51 14.34 -8.18
N ALA A 84 -13.69 14.90 -7.91
CA ALA A 84 -13.84 16.21 -7.27
C ALA A 84 -13.29 16.26 -5.83
N GLU A 85 -13.38 15.16 -5.08
CA GLU A 85 -12.81 15.05 -3.73
C GLU A 85 -11.29 14.90 -3.79
N GLN A 86 -10.78 14.10 -4.72
CA GLN A 86 -9.34 13.99 -4.97
C GLN A 86 -8.74 15.34 -5.39
N ASP A 87 -9.38 16.04 -6.31
CA ASP A 87 -8.95 17.36 -6.76
C ASP A 87 -8.89 18.38 -5.62
N ARG A 88 -9.84 18.32 -4.68
CA ARG A 88 -9.81 19.16 -3.48
C ARG A 88 -8.57 18.92 -2.61
N ALA A 89 -8.15 17.66 -2.45
CA ALA A 89 -6.95 17.31 -1.69
C ALA A 89 -5.66 17.67 -2.47
N LEU A 90 -5.71 17.68 -3.80
CA LEU A 90 -4.58 17.94 -4.68
C LEU A 90 -4.45 19.41 -5.11
N SER A 91 -5.51 20.23 -4.95
CA SER A 91 -5.48 21.64 -5.31
C SER A 91 -4.54 22.43 -4.39
N PRO A 92 -3.84 23.44 -4.93
CA PRO A 92 -3.12 24.40 -4.12
C PRO A 92 -4.05 25.05 -3.09
N ALA A 93 -3.62 25.13 -1.84
CA ALA A 93 -4.37 25.79 -0.78
C ALA A 93 -3.57 26.98 -0.24
N SER A 94 -4.27 28.03 0.14
CA SER A 94 -3.67 29.25 0.73
C SER A 94 -3.25 29.06 2.18
N GLY A 95 -3.57 27.92 2.80
CA GLY A 95 -3.28 27.63 4.21
C GLY A 95 -2.72 26.24 4.43
N ARG A 96 -2.29 26.03 5.66
CA ARG A 96 -1.81 24.77 6.18
C ARG A 96 -2.96 23.75 6.27
N ARG A 97 -2.68 22.47 5.97
CA ARG A 97 -3.64 21.37 6.06
C ARG A 97 -2.95 20.06 6.39
N VAL A 98 -3.73 19.09 6.87
CA VAL A 98 -3.30 17.70 7.03
C VAL A 98 -4.03 16.84 6.00
N ILE A 99 -3.31 16.01 5.28
CA ILE A 99 -3.86 15.08 4.28
C ILE A 99 -3.58 13.65 4.74
N LEU A 100 -4.63 12.90 5.07
CA LEU A 100 -4.55 11.48 5.40
C LEU A 100 -4.68 10.68 4.09
N SER A 101 -3.66 9.91 3.74
CA SER A 101 -3.59 9.26 2.43
C SER A 101 -3.26 7.79 2.52
N THR A 102 -3.77 7.02 1.58
CA THR A 102 -3.26 5.68 1.25
C THR A 102 -2.02 5.79 0.36
N SER A 103 -1.54 4.66 -0.18
CA SER A 103 -0.42 4.64 -1.13
C SER A 103 -0.65 5.43 -2.43
N ILE A 104 -1.83 5.98 -2.68
CA ILE A 104 -2.10 6.77 -3.89
C ILE A 104 -1.19 8.01 -4.00
N ALA A 105 -0.79 8.61 -2.87
CA ALA A 105 0.14 9.74 -2.85
C ALA A 105 1.63 9.30 -2.84
N GLU A 106 1.94 8.00 -2.94
CA GLU A 106 3.30 7.47 -2.85
C GLU A 106 4.12 7.72 -4.13
N SER A 107 3.51 7.59 -5.31
CA SER A 107 4.22 7.70 -6.58
C SER A 107 3.60 8.69 -7.56
N SER A 108 2.30 8.58 -7.82
CA SER A 108 1.66 9.18 -8.99
C SER A 108 1.16 10.63 -8.80
N LEU A 109 0.96 11.07 -7.56
CA LEU A 109 0.36 12.37 -7.27
C LEU A 109 1.33 13.29 -6.52
N THR A 110 1.38 14.55 -6.91
CA THR A 110 2.08 15.60 -6.14
C THR A 110 1.05 16.38 -5.33
N VAL A 111 1.19 16.38 -4.03
CA VAL A 111 0.33 17.18 -3.13
C VAL A 111 1.02 18.52 -2.87
N PRO A 112 0.48 19.65 -3.38
CA PRO A 112 1.12 20.95 -3.23
C PRO A 112 1.20 21.40 -1.77
N GLY A 113 2.31 22.06 -1.40
CA GLY A 113 2.52 22.65 -0.09
C GLY A 113 2.90 21.66 1.01
N VAL A 114 3.06 20.36 0.69
CA VAL A 114 3.55 19.38 1.66
C VAL A 114 5.05 19.56 1.86
N SER A 115 5.44 19.81 3.11
CA SER A 115 6.83 19.82 3.57
C SER A 115 7.08 18.85 4.72
N VAL A 116 6.02 18.19 5.21
CA VAL A 116 6.11 17.22 6.30
C VAL A 116 5.36 15.94 5.92
N VAL A 117 5.97 14.80 6.18
CA VAL A 117 5.37 13.47 6.03
C VAL A 117 5.33 12.79 7.39
N VAL A 118 4.21 12.16 7.73
CA VAL A 118 4.10 11.19 8.82
C VAL A 118 3.77 9.83 8.20
N ASP A 119 4.60 8.82 8.44
CA ASP A 119 4.44 7.49 7.85
C ASP A 119 4.17 6.45 8.93
N ALA A 120 2.97 5.87 8.92
CA ALA A 120 2.61 4.75 9.80
C ALA A 120 3.42 3.47 9.51
N GLY A 121 4.26 3.42 8.48
CA GLY A 121 5.13 2.29 8.19
C GLY A 121 4.42 1.00 7.78
N LEU A 122 3.18 1.11 7.35
CA LEU A 122 2.34 0.00 6.94
C LEU A 122 1.93 0.13 5.48
N ALA A 123 1.69 -1.01 4.83
CA ALA A 123 1.18 -1.09 3.47
C ALA A 123 0.08 -2.13 3.38
N ARG A 124 -0.81 -2.01 2.39
CA ARG A 124 -1.69 -3.10 1.96
C ARG A 124 -1.12 -3.77 0.73
N GLU A 125 -1.02 -5.08 0.79
CA GLU A 125 -0.52 -5.90 -0.31
C GLU A 125 -1.52 -6.99 -0.63
N PRO A 126 -1.76 -7.27 -1.94
CA PRO A 126 -2.56 -8.41 -2.32
C PRO A 126 -1.80 -9.69 -1.97
N ARG A 127 -2.52 -10.65 -1.38
CA ARG A 127 -2.03 -12.01 -1.13
C ARG A 127 -3.04 -13.02 -1.60
N PHE A 128 -2.55 -14.02 -2.29
CA PHE A 128 -3.32 -15.15 -2.72
C PHE A 128 -3.14 -16.32 -1.74
N ASP A 129 -4.26 -16.82 -1.22
CA ASP A 129 -4.30 -18.06 -0.44
C ASP A 129 -4.61 -19.22 -1.39
N ALA A 130 -3.59 -19.97 -1.75
CA ALA A 130 -3.73 -21.12 -2.66
C ALA A 130 -4.60 -22.24 -2.06
N GLY A 131 -4.66 -22.36 -0.73
CA GLY A 131 -5.46 -23.38 -0.04
C GLY A 131 -6.98 -23.14 -0.16
N HIS A 132 -7.37 -21.88 -0.16
CA HIS A 132 -8.79 -21.46 -0.26
C HIS A 132 -9.15 -20.87 -1.63
N GLY A 133 -8.18 -20.66 -2.52
CA GLY A 133 -8.41 -20.03 -3.83
C GLY A 133 -8.86 -18.58 -3.76
N LEU A 134 -8.53 -17.87 -2.68
CA LEU A 134 -9.00 -16.51 -2.41
C LEU A 134 -7.87 -15.50 -2.44
N SER A 135 -8.11 -14.37 -3.10
CA SER A 135 -7.25 -13.18 -3.01
C SER A 135 -7.77 -12.25 -1.92
N SER A 136 -6.86 -11.75 -1.09
CA SER A 136 -7.17 -10.79 -0.04
C SER A 136 -6.14 -9.68 0.03
N LEU A 137 -6.53 -8.50 0.55
CA LEU A 137 -5.60 -7.43 0.88
C LEU A 137 -5.18 -7.56 2.34
N VAL A 138 -3.90 -7.84 2.56
CA VAL A 138 -3.34 -7.93 3.91
C VAL A 138 -2.54 -6.69 4.25
N THR A 139 -2.62 -6.26 5.52
CA THR A 139 -1.77 -5.18 6.02
C THR A 139 -0.43 -5.77 6.47
N VAL A 140 0.63 -5.24 5.92
CA VAL A 140 2.02 -5.66 6.18
C VAL A 140 2.89 -4.47 6.54
N PRO A 141 4.04 -4.69 7.19
CA PRO A 141 5.08 -3.69 7.30
C PRO A 141 5.54 -3.22 5.90
N ALA A 142 5.57 -1.90 5.68
CA ALA A 142 6.03 -1.35 4.40
C ALA A 142 7.51 -1.64 4.17
N ALA A 143 7.89 -2.01 2.94
CA ALA A 143 9.29 -2.18 2.56
C ALA A 143 10.07 -0.85 2.61
N LEU A 144 11.40 -0.93 2.74
CA LEU A 144 12.27 0.24 2.87
C LEU A 144 12.10 1.20 1.69
N ALA A 145 12.09 0.70 0.46
CA ALA A 145 11.90 1.53 -0.73
C ALA A 145 10.59 2.35 -0.69
N ARG A 146 9.51 1.80 -0.14
CA ARG A 146 8.24 2.53 0.02
C ARG A 146 8.36 3.63 1.08
N LEU A 147 9.02 3.34 2.23
CA LEU A 147 9.28 4.34 3.26
C LEU A 147 10.12 5.51 2.70
N GLU A 148 11.08 5.24 1.84
CA GLU A 148 11.92 6.24 1.19
C GLU A 148 11.14 7.08 0.17
N GLN A 149 10.32 6.45 -0.67
CA GLN A 149 9.45 7.15 -1.61
C GLN A 149 8.48 8.10 -0.90
N ARG A 150 7.86 7.63 0.20
CA ARG A 150 6.94 8.44 1.01
C ARG A 150 7.67 9.60 1.68
N ALA A 151 8.81 9.35 2.29
CA ALA A 151 9.64 10.38 2.91
C ALA A 151 10.05 11.46 1.90
N GLY A 152 10.40 11.06 0.67
CA GLY A 152 10.73 11.98 -0.43
C GLY A 152 9.61 12.94 -0.81
N ARG A 153 8.36 12.68 -0.42
CA ARG A 153 7.24 13.61 -0.65
C ARG A 153 7.37 14.89 0.16
N ALA A 154 8.01 14.82 1.34
CA ALA A 154 8.25 16.02 2.16
C ALA A 154 9.29 16.97 1.54
N ALA A 155 10.28 16.43 0.84
CA ALA A 155 11.40 17.23 0.30
C ALA A 155 11.30 17.48 -1.22
N ARG A 156 10.10 17.51 -1.79
CA ARG A 156 9.92 17.61 -3.24
C ARG A 156 10.10 19.02 -3.79
N THR A 157 9.63 20.03 -3.08
CA THR A 157 9.66 21.44 -3.50
C THR A 157 10.52 22.33 -2.62
N GLY A 158 11.02 21.83 -1.50
CA GLY A 158 11.87 22.53 -0.52
C GLY A 158 12.40 21.54 0.52
N PRO A 159 13.14 22.01 1.53
CA PRO A 159 13.54 21.19 2.68
C PRO A 159 12.32 20.58 3.35
N GLY A 160 12.43 19.32 3.78
CA GLY A 160 11.32 18.58 4.34
C GLY A 160 11.66 17.74 5.56
N ILE A 161 10.62 17.32 6.29
CA ILE A 161 10.72 16.46 7.47
C ILE A 161 9.86 15.22 7.24
N ALA A 162 10.42 14.04 7.49
CA ALA A 162 9.67 12.80 7.51
C ALA A 162 9.74 12.15 8.89
N VAL A 163 8.58 11.93 9.50
CA VAL A 163 8.41 11.27 10.79
C VAL A 163 7.92 9.84 10.55
N ARG A 164 8.72 8.85 10.90
CA ARG A 164 8.38 7.43 10.83
C ARG A 164 7.82 6.99 12.18
N VAL A 165 6.57 6.50 12.20
CA VAL A 165 5.91 6.02 13.43
C VAL A 165 6.41 4.63 13.77
N MET A 166 7.70 4.49 13.98
CA MET A 166 8.38 3.25 14.31
C MET A 166 9.78 3.53 14.85
N ASP A 167 10.43 2.50 15.37
CA ASP A 167 11.82 2.53 15.80
C ASP A 167 12.78 2.47 14.60
N ALA A 168 13.95 3.10 14.71
CA ALA A 168 15.01 3.02 13.69
C ALA A 168 15.51 1.59 13.49
N VAL A 169 15.52 0.77 14.54
CA VAL A 169 15.88 -0.65 14.46
C VAL A 169 14.86 -1.43 13.64
N ASP A 170 13.58 -1.12 13.77
CA ASP A 170 12.53 -1.76 12.97
C ASP A 170 12.65 -1.40 11.49
N VAL A 171 13.05 -0.17 11.17
CA VAL A 171 13.34 0.23 9.79
C VAL A 171 14.47 -0.60 9.20
N ALA A 172 15.56 -0.80 9.94
CA ALA A 172 16.71 -1.58 9.49
C ALA A 172 16.40 -3.07 9.21
N ARG A 173 15.31 -3.59 9.80
CA ARG A 173 14.84 -4.97 9.60
C ARG A 173 13.85 -5.13 8.45
N ARG A 174 13.44 -4.03 7.81
CA ARG A 174 12.47 -4.08 6.70
C ARG A 174 13.12 -4.69 5.45
N PRO A 175 12.34 -5.44 4.65
CA PRO A 175 12.83 -5.86 3.35
C PRO A 175 13.14 -4.64 2.48
N ALA A 176 14.17 -4.70 1.65
CA ALA A 176 14.55 -3.60 0.77
C ALA A 176 13.41 -3.21 -0.19
N GLN A 177 12.73 -4.22 -0.74
CA GLN A 177 11.65 -4.08 -1.72
C GLN A 177 10.43 -4.90 -1.28
N SER A 178 9.22 -4.50 -1.72
CA SER A 178 8.05 -5.39 -1.66
C SER A 178 8.23 -6.57 -2.60
N ALA A 179 7.67 -7.73 -2.23
CA ALA A 179 7.68 -8.88 -3.12
C ALA A 179 6.95 -8.54 -4.44
N PRO A 180 7.46 -8.99 -5.60
CA PRO A 180 6.81 -8.75 -6.88
C PRO A 180 5.43 -9.41 -6.93
N GLY A 181 4.49 -8.82 -7.68
CA GLY A 181 3.11 -9.32 -7.79
C GLY A 181 3.03 -10.77 -8.26
N ILE A 182 3.92 -11.16 -9.16
CA ILE A 182 4.01 -12.56 -9.67
C ILE A 182 4.27 -13.59 -8.56
N ALA A 183 4.89 -13.18 -7.46
CA ALA A 183 5.19 -14.07 -6.32
C ALA A 183 4.06 -14.11 -5.27
N THR A 184 3.10 -13.16 -5.30
CA THR A 184 2.13 -12.97 -4.21
C THR A 184 0.67 -13.01 -4.62
N GLN A 185 0.38 -12.87 -5.94
CA GLN A 185 -0.98 -12.80 -6.47
C GLN A 185 -1.43 -14.12 -7.08
N ASP A 186 -2.74 -14.22 -7.35
CA ASP A 186 -3.28 -15.31 -8.18
C ASP A 186 -2.73 -15.20 -9.61
N LEU A 187 -2.23 -16.30 -10.12
CA LEU A 187 -1.65 -16.36 -11.46
C LEU A 187 -2.59 -16.97 -12.51
N THR A 188 -3.86 -17.19 -12.17
CA THR A 188 -4.81 -17.86 -13.07
C THR A 188 -5.02 -17.05 -14.36
N ASP A 189 -5.23 -15.73 -14.22
CA ASP A 189 -5.38 -14.86 -15.40
C ASP A 189 -4.08 -14.76 -16.21
N ALA A 190 -2.94 -14.53 -15.54
CA ALA A 190 -1.64 -14.48 -16.21
C ALA A 190 -1.33 -15.77 -16.98
N ARG A 191 -1.63 -16.94 -16.38
CA ARG A 191 -1.43 -18.23 -17.05
C ARG A 191 -2.37 -18.41 -18.25
N LEU A 192 -3.60 -17.94 -18.16
CA LEU A 192 -4.55 -17.96 -19.28
C LEU A 192 -4.06 -17.07 -20.42
N GLN A 193 -3.56 -15.87 -20.14
CA GLN A 193 -3.01 -14.96 -21.13
C GLN A 193 -1.79 -15.60 -21.84
N VAL A 194 -0.88 -16.20 -21.09
CA VAL A 194 0.28 -16.91 -21.64
C VAL A 194 -0.15 -18.08 -22.54
N ALA A 195 -1.13 -18.88 -22.09
CA ALA A 195 -1.68 -19.99 -22.89
C ALA A 195 -2.36 -19.50 -24.19
N ALA A 196 -3.07 -18.37 -24.14
CA ALA A 196 -3.69 -17.75 -25.31
C ALA A 196 -2.66 -17.15 -26.27
N TRP A 197 -1.54 -16.63 -25.75
CA TRP A 197 -0.40 -16.16 -26.56
C TRP A 197 0.30 -17.30 -27.29
N GLY A 198 0.35 -18.51 -26.69
CA GLY A 198 0.92 -19.71 -27.31
C GLY A 198 2.44 -19.83 -27.18
N THR A 199 3.07 -19.05 -26.28
CA THR A 199 4.52 -19.16 -25.97
C THR A 199 4.69 -19.73 -24.55
N PRO A 200 5.55 -20.71 -24.32
CA PRO A 200 5.89 -21.22 -22.99
C PRO A 200 6.38 -20.08 -22.07
N VAL A 201 6.01 -20.11 -20.79
CA VAL A 201 6.39 -19.05 -19.85
C VAL A 201 7.91 -18.93 -19.66
N GLU A 202 8.63 -20.03 -19.84
CA GLU A 202 10.09 -20.11 -19.76
C GLU A 202 10.80 -19.35 -20.90
N GLU A 203 10.11 -19.13 -22.02
CA GLU A 203 10.62 -18.36 -23.17
C GLU A 203 10.30 -16.86 -23.05
N LEU A 204 9.50 -16.45 -22.06
CA LEU A 204 9.18 -15.06 -21.85
C LEU A 204 10.30 -14.39 -21.06
N ALA A 205 10.71 -13.18 -21.47
CA ALA A 205 11.72 -12.38 -20.78
C ALA A 205 11.13 -11.72 -19.52
N LEU A 206 10.69 -12.53 -18.55
CA LEU A 206 10.17 -12.04 -17.28
C LEU A 206 11.32 -11.64 -16.36
N LEU A 207 11.13 -10.57 -15.57
CA LEU A 207 12.10 -10.16 -14.54
C LEU A 207 12.18 -11.19 -13.41
N ASP A 208 11.03 -11.74 -13.02
CA ASP A 208 10.92 -12.78 -12.00
C ASP A 208 10.10 -13.94 -12.58
N ALA A 209 10.58 -15.16 -12.39
CA ALA A 209 9.82 -16.34 -12.78
C ALA A 209 8.63 -16.56 -11.83
N PRO A 210 7.46 -17.02 -12.33
CA PRO A 210 6.36 -17.40 -11.47
C PRO A 210 6.73 -18.56 -10.56
N PRO A 211 6.30 -18.58 -9.27
CA PRO A 211 6.53 -19.73 -8.39
C PRO A 211 5.85 -20.97 -8.98
N ALA A 212 6.60 -22.07 -9.13
CA ALA A 212 6.14 -23.30 -9.78
C ALA A 212 4.81 -23.82 -9.23
N GLY A 213 4.67 -23.91 -7.89
CA GLY A 213 3.44 -24.41 -7.27
C GLY A 213 2.21 -23.53 -7.53
N THR A 214 2.35 -22.19 -7.53
CA THR A 214 1.26 -21.27 -7.84
C THR A 214 0.91 -21.33 -9.32
N TRP A 215 1.91 -21.46 -10.19
CA TRP A 215 1.74 -21.61 -11.62
C TRP A 215 1.03 -22.91 -11.99
N GLU A 216 1.42 -24.03 -11.38
CA GLU A 216 0.75 -25.32 -11.55
C GLU A 216 -0.69 -25.32 -11.06
N ALA A 217 -0.95 -24.77 -9.87
CA ALA A 217 -2.30 -24.64 -9.32
C ALA A 217 -3.21 -23.79 -10.22
N ALA A 218 -2.68 -22.71 -10.81
CA ALA A 218 -3.39 -21.91 -11.81
C ALA A 218 -3.75 -22.75 -13.05
N GLY A 219 -2.83 -23.59 -13.54
CA GLY A 219 -3.08 -24.49 -14.65
C GLY A 219 -4.16 -25.52 -14.36
N GLN A 220 -4.10 -26.16 -13.20
CA GLN A 220 -5.13 -27.13 -12.78
C GLN A 220 -6.53 -26.50 -12.74
N ARG A 221 -6.65 -25.26 -12.24
CA ARG A 221 -7.91 -24.53 -12.27
C ARG A 221 -8.39 -24.23 -13.67
N LEU A 222 -7.52 -23.74 -14.55
CA LEU A 222 -7.88 -23.47 -15.95
C LEU A 222 -8.28 -24.74 -16.71
N SER A 223 -7.60 -25.86 -16.46
CA SER A 223 -7.95 -27.17 -17.04
C SER A 223 -9.31 -27.64 -16.53
N SER A 224 -9.59 -27.52 -15.23
CA SER A 224 -10.89 -27.91 -14.67
C SER A 224 -12.05 -27.06 -15.19
N LEU A 225 -11.79 -25.83 -15.61
CA LEU A 225 -12.75 -24.93 -16.27
C LEU A 225 -12.86 -25.19 -17.78
N GLY A 226 -12.03 -26.07 -18.34
CA GLY A 226 -11.96 -26.29 -19.78
C GLY A 226 -11.36 -25.12 -20.57
N ALA A 227 -10.67 -24.17 -19.88
CA ALA A 227 -10.07 -23.02 -20.52
C ALA A 227 -8.72 -23.33 -21.19
N ILE A 228 -8.00 -24.33 -20.71
CA ILE A 228 -6.80 -24.89 -21.34
C ILE A 228 -6.97 -26.39 -21.53
N ASP A 229 -6.33 -26.94 -22.57
CA ASP A 229 -6.28 -28.37 -22.84
C ASP A 229 -5.17 -29.09 -22.04
N GLU A 230 -5.02 -30.40 -22.28
CA GLU A 230 -3.99 -31.23 -21.63
C GLU A 230 -2.55 -30.80 -21.97
N ALA A 231 -2.34 -30.17 -23.13
CA ALA A 231 -1.05 -29.59 -23.52
C ALA A 231 -0.81 -28.19 -22.92
N GLY A 232 -1.78 -27.62 -22.20
CA GLY A 232 -1.72 -26.30 -21.61
C GLY A 232 -2.04 -25.16 -22.59
N ALA A 233 -2.50 -25.46 -23.81
CA ALA A 233 -2.89 -24.46 -24.79
C ALA A 233 -4.33 -23.97 -24.55
N ALA A 234 -4.60 -22.68 -24.86
CA ALA A 234 -5.93 -22.13 -24.69
C ALA A 234 -6.96 -22.75 -25.62
N THR A 235 -8.06 -23.26 -25.10
CA THR A 235 -9.23 -23.73 -25.82
C THR A 235 -10.01 -22.56 -26.46
N ALA A 236 -11.07 -22.84 -27.21
CA ALA A 236 -11.97 -21.77 -27.69
C ALA A 236 -12.58 -20.98 -26.55
N LEU A 237 -12.98 -21.65 -25.44
CA LEU A 237 -13.44 -21.02 -24.23
C LEU A 237 -12.33 -20.16 -23.60
N GLY A 238 -11.11 -20.71 -23.47
CA GLY A 238 -9.97 -20.00 -22.94
C GLY A 238 -9.65 -18.71 -23.68
N ARG A 239 -9.64 -18.75 -25.01
CA ARG A 239 -9.43 -17.54 -25.84
C ARG A 239 -10.53 -16.49 -25.65
N THR A 240 -11.78 -16.92 -25.49
CA THR A 240 -12.89 -16.01 -25.21
C THR A 240 -12.69 -15.34 -23.83
N LEU A 241 -12.35 -16.12 -22.80
CA LEU A 241 -12.10 -15.60 -21.45
C LEU A 241 -10.89 -14.65 -21.41
N ALA A 242 -9.82 -14.96 -22.15
CA ALA A 242 -8.62 -14.11 -22.23
C ALA A 242 -8.88 -12.77 -22.95
N SER A 243 -9.99 -12.63 -23.68
CA SER A 243 -10.37 -11.39 -24.39
C SER A 243 -11.32 -10.49 -23.59
N LEU A 244 -11.80 -10.91 -22.42
CA LEU A 244 -12.66 -10.12 -21.53
C LEU A 244 -11.85 -9.15 -20.67
#